data_ff3820d59667d2e669f0d7b8c57e3169
#
_entry.id   ff3820d59667d2e669f0d7b8c57e3169
#
_cell.length_a   1.000
_cell.length_b   1.000
_cell.length_c   1.000
_cell.angle_alpha   90.00
_cell.angle_beta   90.00
_cell.angle_gamma   90.00
#
_symmetry.space_group_name_H-M   'P 1'
#
loop_
_entity.id
_entity.type
_entity.pdbx_description
1 polymer ?
#
loop_
_entity_poly.entity_id
_entity_poly.type
_entity_poly.pdbx_seq_one_letter_code
_entity_poly.pdbx_strand_id
1 'polypeptide(L)' 'MANSADLIEIDKRIAVIRDNLRELVEQAAAFSGAADDTLISDRISEQEAKLAVLLKERQALEG' A
#
# COMPACT_ATOMS: atom_id res chain seq x y z
N MET A 1 15.11 -10.19 -18.12
CA MET A 1 14.06 -9.62 -18.95
C MET A 1 12.76 -9.55 -18.18
N ALA A 2 12.11 -8.41 -18.14
CA ALA A 2 10.86 -8.26 -17.41
C ALA A 2 9.76 -9.08 -18.05
N ASN A 3 9.02 -9.82 -17.25
CA ASN A 3 7.88 -10.58 -17.68
C ASN A 3 6.62 -9.73 -17.54
N SER A 4 5.89 -9.51 -18.63
CA SER A 4 4.66 -8.70 -18.62
C SER A 4 3.65 -9.21 -17.61
N ALA A 5 3.54 -10.53 -17.45
CA ALA A 5 2.61 -11.11 -16.49
C ALA A 5 2.99 -10.76 -15.07
N ASP A 6 4.30 -10.73 -14.77
CA ASP A 6 4.78 -10.36 -13.44
C ASP A 6 4.52 -8.88 -13.15
N LEU A 7 4.71 -8.01 -14.14
CA LEU A 7 4.42 -6.59 -13.99
C LEU A 7 2.93 -6.35 -13.75
N ILE A 8 2.07 -7.04 -14.49
CA ILE A 8 0.62 -6.94 -14.31
C ILE A 8 0.22 -7.38 -12.90
N GLU A 9 0.79 -8.48 -12.42
CA GLU A 9 0.48 -8.98 -11.09
C GLU A 9 0.92 -8.00 -10.00
N ILE A 10 2.11 -7.45 -10.13
CA ILE A 10 2.61 -6.46 -9.16
C ILE A 10 1.76 -5.20 -9.20
N ASP A 11 1.39 -4.72 -10.38
CA ASP A 11 0.53 -3.55 -10.51
C ASP A 11 -0.83 -3.75 -9.83
N LYS A 12 -1.39 -4.96 -9.95
CA LYS A 12 -2.65 -5.29 -9.26
C LYS A 12 -2.48 -5.23 -7.75
N ARG A 13 -1.39 -5.77 -7.24
CA ARG A 13 -1.11 -5.73 -5.79
C ARG A 13 -0.90 -4.31 -5.30
N ILE A 14 -0.20 -3.50 -6.07
CA ILE A 14 0.00 -2.09 -5.75
C ILE A 14 -1.34 -1.36 -5.69
N ALA A 15 -2.22 -1.60 -6.65
CA ALA A 15 -3.54 -0.97 -6.68
C ALA A 15 -4.36 -1.34 -5.45
N VAL A 16 -4.34 -2.60 -5.04
CA VAL A 16 -5.05 -3.05 -3.85
C VAL A 16 -4.53 -2.35 -2.60
N ILE A 17 -3.21 -2.25 -2.46
CA ILE A 17 -2.61 -1.60 -1.30
C ILE A 17 -2.94 -0.11 -1.29
N ARG A 18 -2.91 0.56 -2.44
CA ARG A 18 -3.27 1.97 -2.53
C ARG A 18 -4.73 2.21 -2.14
N ASP A 19 -5.62 1.31 -2.55
CA ASP A 19 -7.02 1.40 -2.14
C ASP A 19 -7.17 1.21 -0.64
N ASN A 20 -6.45 0.24 -0.07
CA ASN A 20 -6.46 0.00 1.38
C ASN A 20 -5.95 1.21 2.14
N LEU A 21 -4.86 1.84 1.65
CA LEU A 21 -4.31 3.04 2.27
C LEU A 21 -5.32 4.18 2.25
N ARG A 22 -5.99 4.38 1.12
CA ARG A 22 -7.00 5.43 1.01
C ARG A 22 -8.13 5.21 2.01
N GLU A 23 -8.62 4.00 2.13
CA GLU A 23 -9.67 3.68 3.10
C GLU A 23 -9.21 3.92 4.54
N LEU A 24 -7.98 3.52 4.86
CA LEU A 24 -7.43 3.74 6.19
C LEU A 24 -7.28 5.22 6.50
N VAL A 25 -6.85 6.02 5.53
CA VAL A 25 -6.76 7.48 5.70
C VAL A 25 -8.15 8.09 5.92
N GLU A 26 -9.14 7.63 5.16
CA GLU A 26 -10.52 8.09 5.33
C GLU A 26 -11.06 7.73 6.70
N GLN A 27 -10.78 6.53 7.19
CA GLN A 27 -11.15 6.10 8.53
C GLN A 27 -10.49 6.95 9.60
N ALA A 28 -9.19 7.23 9.43
CA ALA A 28 -8.47 8.08 10.36
C ALA A 28 -9.07 9.47 10.43
N ALA A 29 -9.46 10.04 9.29
CA ALA A 29 -10.10 11.34 9.23
C ALA A 29 -11.47 11.33 9.92
N ALA A 30 -12.23 10.24 9.76
CA ALA A 30 -13.54 10.10 10.38
C ALA A 30 -13.44 9.99 11.91
N PHE A 31 -12.36 9.44 12.40
CA PHE A 31 -12.13 9.26 13.85
C PHE A 31 -11.18 10.31 14.43
N SER A 32 -11.10 11.47 13.79
CA SER A 32 -10.19 12.51 14.25
C SER A 32 -10.48 12.87 15.73
N GLY A 33 -9.45 12.80 16.56
CA GLY A 33 -9.58 13.02 17.99
C GLY A 33 -9.96 11.80 18.80
N ALA A 34 -10.16 10.63 18.16
CA ALA A 34 -10.46 9.39 18.85
C ALA A 34 -9.19 8.79 19.45
N ALA A 35 -9.36 8.02 20.53
CA ALA A 35 -8.23 7.46 21.28
C ALA A 35 -7.47 6.37 20.54
N ASP A 36 -8.01 5.81 19.47
CA ASP A 36 -7.45 4.64 18.80
C ASP A 36 -6.72 4.93 17.50
N ASP A 37 -6.22 6.15 17.35
CA ASP A 37 -5.42 6.55 16.18
C ASP A 37 -4.20 5.66 15.97
N THR A 38 -3.63 5.12 17.06
CA THR A 38 -2.43 4.30 17.00
C THR A 38 -2.63 3.06 16.16
N LEU A 39 -3.78 2.38 16.30
CA LEU A 39 -4.04 1.16 15.55
C LEU A 39 -4.15 1.45 14.05
N ILE A 40 -4.82 2.52 13.68
CA ILE A 40 -4.95 2.92 12.28
C ILE A 40 -3.60 3.34 11.72
N SER A 41 -2.84 4.11 12.49
CA SER A 41 -1.49 4.52 12.10
C SER A 41 -0.59 3.33 11.84
N ASP A 42 -0.65 2.32 12.70
CA ASP A 42 0.15 1.11 12.54
C ASP A 42 -0.24 0.37 11.26
N ARG A 43 -1.52 0.29 10.96
CA ARG A 43 -1.99 -0.34 9.74
C ARG A 43 -1.55 0.42 8.49
N ILE A 44 -1.60 1.75 8.54
CA ILE A 44 -1.12 2.59 7.46
C ILE A 44 0.36 2.34 7.22
N SER A 45 1.17 2.33 8.28
CA SER A 45 2.60 2.08 8.19
C SER A 45 2.91 0.71 7.58
N GLU A 46 2.16 -0.30 7.98
CA GLU A 46 2.29 -1.66 7.44
C GLU A 46 2.03 -1.69 5.94
N GLN A 47 0.94 -1.05 5.51
CA GLN A 47 0.58 -1.00 4.09
C GLN A 47 1.61 -0.20 3.30
N GLU A 48 2.10 0.89 3.86
CA GLU A 48 3.14 1.69 3.20
C GLU A 48 4.44 0.89 3.03
N ALA A 49 4.81 0.07 4.03
CA ALA A 49 5.97 -0.79 3.93
C ALA A 49 5.81 -1.82 2.82
N LYS A 50 4.64 -2.43 2.71
CA LYS A 50 4.33 -3.39 1.65
C LYS A 50 4.38 -2.72 0.28
N LEU A 51 3.84 -1.51 0.18
CA LEU A 51 3.88 -0.75 -1.06
C LEU A 51 5.32 -0.47 -1.49
N ALA A 52 6.17 -0.07 -0.55
CA ALA A 52 7.58 0.21 -0.84
C ALA A 52 8.29 -1.03 -1.41
N VAL A 53 8.03 -2.20 -0.82
CA VAL A 53 8.61 -3.46 -1.31
C VAL A 53 8.14 -3.76 -2.73
N LEU A 54 6.85 -3.60 -3.00
CA LEU A 54 6.30 -3.86 -4.32
C LEU A 54 6.85 -2.89 -5.36
N LEU A 55 7.02 -1.62 -5.00
CA LEU A 55 7.60 -0.63 -5.91
C LEU A 55 9.04 -0.98 -6.26
N LYS A 56 9.81 -1.48 -5.29
CA LYS A 56 11.17 -1.94 -5.54
C LYS A 56 11.20 -3.15 -6.47
N GLU A 57 10.29 -4.10 -6.24
CA GLU A 57 10.18 -5.28 -7.09
C GLU A 57 9.81 -4.88 -8.52
N ARG A 58 8.90 -3.94 -8.65
CA ARG A 58 8.49 -3.42 -9.95
C ARG A 58 9.67 -2.78 -10.67
N GLN A 59 10.46 -1.97 -9.98
CA GLN A 59 11.65 -1.35 -10.53
C GLN A 59 12.66 -2.40 -11.02
N ALA A 60 12.87 -3.45 -10.23
CA ALA A 60 13.78 -4.52 -10.60
C ALA A 60 13.33 -5.25 -11.87
N LEU A 61 12.02 -5.43 -12.03
CA LEU A 61 11.47 -6.07 -13.22
C LEU A 61 11.54 -5.17 -14.45
N GLU A 62 11.44 -3.88 -14.27
CA GLU A 62 11.55 -2.92 -15.38
C GLU A 62 13.00 -2.74 -15.83
N GLY A 63 13.92 -2.93 -14.93
CA GLY A 63 15.28 -2.60 -15.10
C GLY A 63 16.14 -3.46 -15.78
#